data_a83eb9a71c60915457dc209fd64a7267
#
_entry.id   a83eb9a71c60915457dc209fd64a7267
#
_cell.length_a   1.000
_cell.length_b   1.000
_cell.length_c   1.000
_cell.angle_alpha   90.00
_cell.angle_beta   90.00
_cell.angle_gamma   90.00
#
_symmetry.space_group_name_H-M   'P 1'
#
loop_
_entity.id
_entity.type
_entity.pdbx_description
1 polymer ?
#
loop_
_entity_poly.entity_id
_entity_poly.type
_entity_poly.pdbx_seq_one_letter_code
_entity_poly.pdbx_strand_id
1 'polypeptide(L)'
;ALSLIVTGTAWKWILNPGLGLEAMIRGWGWENFSFDWLVDPNMAIYTVVIAGVWQASGFVMALFLAGLRSVDEEIIKAAQVDGVPTWRIYLSIILPSMAAVFLSAFIVLSHLAIKSFDLVIALTGGGPGYATDLPATYMYTMAFSRGDIGQAASSAMIMMAVVFAIVVPYLYSELRVKNG
;
A
#
# COMPACT_ATOMS: atom_id res chain seq x y z
N ALA A 1 -13.37 4.99 5.08
CA ALA A 1 -12.00 4.54 5.34
C ALA A 1 -11.80 4.46 6.85
N LEU A 2 -11.25 3.36 7.35
CA LEU A 2 -10.88 3.21 8.75
C LEU A 2 -9.63 4.03 9.06
N SER A 3 -9.49 4.49 10.32
CA SER A 3 -8.24 5.12 10.78
C SER A 3 -7.08 4.12 10.69
N LEU A 4 -5.90 4.57 10.26
CA LEU A 4 -4.70 3.74 10.20
C LEU A 4 -4.28 3.20 11.57
N ILE A 5 -4.50 3.97 12.63
CA ILE A 5 -4.25 3.54 14.01
C ILE A 5 -5.18 2.39 14.39
N VAL A 6 -6.47 2.51 14.09
CA VAL A 6 -7.45 1.44 14.36
C VAL A 6 -7.11 0.18 13.56
N THR A 7 -6.78 0.34 12.28
CA THR A 7 -6.34 -0.77 11.42
C THR A 7 -5.10 -1.45 12.00
N GLY A 8 -4.06 -0.68 12.34
CA GLY A 8 -2.84 -1.22 12.92
C GLY A 8 -3.09 -1.96 14.22
N THR A 9 -3.93 -1.41 15.12
CA THR A 9 -4.28 -2.05 16.38
C THR A 9 -5.06 -3.35 16.16
N ALA A 10 -6.05 -3.35 15.25
CA ALA A 10 -6.81 -4.55 14.92
C ALA A 10 -5.92 -5.66 14.35
N TRP A 11 -5.06 -5.33 13.39
CA TRP A 11 -4.11 -6.28 12.83
C TRP A 11 -3.09 -6.76 13.86
N LYS A 12 -2.65 -5.92 14.80
CA LYS A 12 -1.79 -6.32 15.92
C LYS A 12 -2.44 -7.40 16.78
N TRP A 13 -3.74 -7.31 17.03
CA TRP A 13 -4.47 -8.35 17.79
C TRP A 13 -4.65 -9.62 16.97
N ILE A 14 -4.99 -9.50 15.68
CA ILE A 14 -5.16 -10.65 14.79
C ILE A 14 -3.86 -11.43 14.64
N LEU A 15 -2.73 -10.75 14.49
CA LEU A 15 -1.43 -11.36 14.28
C LEU A 15 -0.64 -11.60 15.59
N ASN A 16 -1.25 -11.36 16.76
CA ASN A 16 -0.58 -11.53 18.04
C ASN A 16 -0.19 -12.98 18.25
N PRO A 17 1.09 -13.28 18.55
CA PRO A 17 1.53 -14.62 18.89
C PRO A 17 0.77 -15.14 20.12
N GLY A 18 0.15 -16.30 20.00
CA GLY A 18 -0.57 -16.97 21.08
C GLY A 18 -1.99 -16.49 21.40
N LEU A 19 -2.45 -15.35 20.88
CA LEU A 19 -3.81 -14.83 21.13
C LEU A 19 -4.65 -14.65 19.87
N GLY A 20 -4.01 -14.40 18.73
CA GLY A 20 -4.70 -14.10 17.48
C GLY A 20 -4.94 -15.31 16.61
N LEU A 21 -4.55 -15.19 15.36
CA LEU A 21 -4.74 -16.18 14.30
C LEU A 21 -4.09 -17.54 14.68
N GLU A 22 -2.96 -17.51 15.38
CA GLU A 22 -2.28 -18.70 15.87
C GLU A 22 -3.15 -19.48 16.86
N ALA A 23 -3.72 -18.81 17.87
CA ALA A 23 -4.59 -19.48 18.84
C ALA A 23 -5.84 -20.07 18.19
N MET A 24 -6.41 -19.37 17.20
CA MET A 24 -7.57 -19.85 16.45
C MET A 24 -7.25 -21.13 15.64
N ILE A 25 -6.12 -21.15 14.93
CA ILE A 25 -5.70 -22.30 14.11
C ILE A 25 -5.33 -23.49 14.99
N ARG A 26 -4.63 -23.26 16.12
CA ARG A 26 -4.35 -24.30 17.10
C ARG A 26 -5.63 -24.91 17.68
N GLY A 27 -6.65 -24.09 17.92
CA GLY A 27 -7.98 -24.54 18.38
C GLY A 27 -8.70 -25.46 17.36
N TRP A 28 -8.33 -25.38 16.08
CA TRP A 28 -8.84 -26.30 15.03
C TRP A 28 -8.09 -27.64 14.94
N GLY A 29 -7.11 -27.87 15.83
CA GLY A 29 -6.36 -29.14 15.91
C GLY A 29 -4.95 -29.09 15.31
N TRP A 30 -4.46 -27.93 14.88
CA TRP A 30 -3.09 -27.75 14.37
C TRP A 30 -2.17 -27.25 15.48
N GLU A 31 -1.90 -28.09 16.46
CA GLU A 31 -1.17 -27.75 17.69
C GLU A 31 0.24 -27.20 17.45
N ASN A 32 0.90 -27.61 16.36
CA ASN A 32 2.26 -27.20 16.01
C ASN A 32 2.32 -25.91 15.13
N PHE A 33 1.18 -25.28 14.86
CA PHE A 33 1.19 -24.04 14.09
C PHE A 33 1.75 -22.89 14.93
N SER A 34 2.75 -22.16 14.40
CA SER A 34 3.30 -20.93 15.00
C SER A 34 3.23 -19.80 13.98
N PHE A 35 2.87 -18.62 14.45
CA PHE A 35 2.83 -17.41 13.63
C PHE A 35 3.49 -16.23 14.38
N ASP A 36 4.82 -16.20 14.32
CA ASP A 36 5.65 -15.27 15.09
C ASP A 36 6.09 -14.04 14.30
N TRP A 37 5.44 -13.74 13.18
CA TRP A 37 5.87 -12.69 12.24
C TRP A 37 5.97 -11.31 12.88
N LEU A 38 5.11 -10.97 13.85
CA LEU A 38 5.18 -9.68 14.56
C LEU A 38 6.46 -9.49 15.37
N VAL A 39 7.05 -10.59 15.82
CA VAL A 39 8.24 -10.57 16.72
C VAL A 39 9.51 -11.03 16.00
N ASP A 40 9.41 -11.59 14.81
CA ASP A 40 10.56 -11.96 13.98
C ASP A 40 11.07 -10.74 13.19
N PRO A 41 12.35 -10.33 13.39
CA PRO A 41 12.91 -9.19 12.67
C PRO A 41 12.88 -9.31 11.14
N ASN A 42 12.93 -10.51 10.58
CA ASN A 42 12.91 -10.72 9.13
C ASN A 42 11.49 -10.69 8.55
N MET A 43 10.49 -11.04 9.35
CA MET A 43 9.11 -11.19 8.89
C MET A 43 8.20 -10.03 9.28
N ALA A 44 8.58 -9.24 10.28
CA ALA A 44 7.74 -8.17 10.83
C ALA A 44 7.31 -7.13 9.78
N ILE A 45 8.17 -6.81 8.83
CA ILE A 45 7.84 -5.85 7.75
C ILE A 45 6.68 -6.34 6.88
N TYR A 46 6.55 -7.65 6.67
CA TYR A 46 5.45 -8.21 5.89
C TYR A 46 4.10 -8.07 6.59
N THR A 47 4.06 -8.02 7.93
CA THR A 47 2.82 -7.74 8.67
C THR A 47 2.33 -6.32 8.41
N VAL A 48 3.24 -5.36 8.32
CA VAL A 48 2.93 -3.98 7.94
C VAL A 48 2.40 -3.92 6.51
N VAL A 49 3.04 -4.65 5.59
CA VAL A 49 2.60 -4.73 4.18
C VAL A 49 1.20 -5.32 4.07
N ILE A 50 0.92 -6.43 4.76
CA ILE A 50 -0.41 -7.08 4.74
C ILE A 50 -1.49 -6.12 5.24
N ALA A 51 -1.25 -5.47 6.38
CA ALA A 51 -2.20 -4.50 6.94
C ALA A 51 -2.39 -3.28 6.02
N GLY A 52 -1.30 -2.79 5.41
CA GLY A 52 -1.32 -1.67 4.45
C GLY A 52 -2.07 -2.01 3.16
N VAL A 53 -1.83 -3.18 2.58
CA VAL A 53 -2.53 -3.67 1.38
C VAL A 53 -4.02 -3.83 1.68
N TRP A 54 -4.37 -4.44 2.80
CA TRP A 54 -5.77 -4.57 3.22
C TRP A 54 -6.45 -3.20 3.34
N GLN A 55 -5.81 -2.26 4.01
CA GLN A 55 -6.32 -0.88 4.18
C GLN A 55 -6.53 -0.16 2.85
N ALA A 56 -5.58 -0.30 1.92
CA ALA A 56 -5.62 0.39 0.63
C ALA A 56 -6.55 -0.29 -0.38
N SER A 57 -6.83 -1.58 -0.23
CA SER A 57 -7.55 -2.40 -1.21
C SER A 57 -8.93 -1.83 -1.58
N GLY A 58 -9.70 -1.35 -0.60
CA GLY A 58 -11.02 -0.75 -0.84
C GLY A 58 -10.97 0.53 -1.68
N PHE A 59 -9.99 1.40 -1.42
CA PHE A 59 -9.78 2.61 -2.20
C PHE A 59 -9.35 2.26 -3.64
N VAL A 60 -8.39 1.37 -3.79
CA VAL A 60 -7.90 0.92 -5.09
C VAL A 60 -9.02 0.25 -5.88
N MET A 61 -9.81 -0.62 -5.24
CA MET A 61 -10.96 -1.25 -5.88
C MET A 61 -11.95 -0.21 -6.42
N ALA A 62 -12.31 0.80 -5.63
CA ALA A 62 -13.23 1.85 -6.05
C ALA A 62 -12.66 2.65 -7.23
N LEU A 63 -11.36 2.98 -7.20
CA LEU A 63 -10.67 3.69 -8.28
C LEU A 63 -10.68 2.88 -9.59
N PHE A 64 -10.35 1.59 -9.52
CA PHE A 64 -10.37 0.71 -10.69
C PHE A 64 -11.78 0.46 -11.24
N LEU A 65 -12.79 0.31 -10.36
CA LEU A 65 -14.18 0.18 -10.79
C LEU A 65 -14.67 1.44 -11.52
N ALA A 66 -14.29 2.62 -11.03
CA ALA A 66 -14.60 3.88 -11.74
C ALA A 66 -13.90 3.94 -13.10
N GLY A 67 -12.63 3.53 -13.16
CA GLY A 67 -11.88 3.44 -14.42
C GLY A 67 -12.49 2.45 -15.41
N LEU A 68 -12.91 1.27 -14.95
CA LEU A 68 -13.58 0.28 -15.81
C LEU A 68 -14.88 0.81 -16.41
N ARG A 69 -15.64 1.60 -15.66
CA ARG A 69 -16.89 2.22 -16.14
C ARG A 69 -16.67 3.36 -17.14
N SER A 70 -15.45 3.89 -17.23
CA SER A 70 -15.11 4.93 -18.21
C SER A 70 -14.71 4.38 -19.58
N VAL A 71 -14.51 3.07 -19.69
CA VAL A 71 -14.19 2.40 -20.95
C VAL A 71 -15.45 2.35 -21.82
N ASP A 72 -15.31 2.76 -23.09
CA ASP A 72 -16.43 2.79 -24.02
C ASP A 72 -16.94 1.37 -24.31
N GLU A 73 -18.22 1.14 -24.00
CA GLU A 73 -18.89 -0.14 -24.24
C GLU A 73 -19.00 -0.49 -25.72
N GLU A 74 -19.03 0.50 -26.61
CA GLU A 74 -19.14 0.24 -28.05
C GLU A 74 -17.89 -0.46 -28.57
N ILE A 75 -16.71 -0.08 -28.08
CA ILE A 75 -15.46 -0.74 -28.45
C ILE A 75 -15.45 -2.21 -27.97
N ILE A 76 -15.98 -2.45 -26.77
CA ILE A 76 -16.07 -3.80 -26.21
C ILE A 76 -17.03 -4.65 -27.02
N LYS A 77 -18.21 -4.11 -27.38
CA LYS A 77 -19.22 -4.79 -28.17
C LYS A 77 -18.69 -5.09 -29.57
N ALA A 78 -18.00 -4.15 -30.22
CA ALA A 78 -17.41 -4.37 -31.55
C ALA A 78 -16.41 -5.54 -31.52
N ALA A 79 -15.51 -5.57 -30.52
CA ALA A 79 -14.55 -6.66 -30.36
C ALA A 79 -15.23 -8.02 -30.08
N GLN A 80 -16.36 -8.03 -29.39
CA GLN A 80 -17.15 -9.25 -29.19
C GLN A 80 -17.80 -9.75 -30.47
N VAL A 81 -18.32 -8.86 -31.33
CA VAL A 81 -18.85 -9.20 -32.64
C VAL A 81 -17.77 -9.79 -33.56
N ASP A 82 -16.54 -9.28 -33.48
CA ASP A 82 -15.36 -9.81 -34.17
C ASP A 82 -14.90 -11.17 -33.65
N GLY A 83 -15.56 -11.73 -32.64
CA GLY A 83 -15.22 -13.02 -32.04
C GLY A 83 -13.96 -13.02 -31.19
N VAL A 84 -13.49 -11.86 -30.72
CA VAL A 84 -12.30 -11.77 -29.86
C VAL A 84 -12.64 -12.36 -28.48
N PRO A 85 -11.83 -13.29 -27.96
CA PRO A 85 -12.09 -13.89 -26.66
C PRO A 85 -11.95 -12.85 -25.52
N THR A 86 -12.81 -12.93 -24.52
CA THR A 86 -12.94 -11.95 -23.43
C THR A 86 -11.60 -11.60 -22.75
N TRP A 87 -10.74 -12.58 -22.49
CA TRP A 87 -9.45 -12.33 -21.86
C TRP A 87 -8.55 -11.42 -22.71
N ARG A 88 -8.62 -11.53 -24.05
CA ARG A 88 -7.87 -10.67 -24.97
C ARG A 88 -8.45 -9.25 -25.02
N ILE A 89 -9.77 -9.11 -24.94
CA ILE A 89 -10.42 -7.80 -24.81
C ILE A 89 -9.90 -7.09 -23.56
N TYR A 90 -9.84 -7.78 -22.43
CA TYR A 90 -9.28 -7.21 -21.20
C TYR A 90 -7.81 -6.78 -21.35
N LEU A 91 -6.96 -7.64 -21.87
CA LEU A 91 -5.51 -7.38 -21.94
C LEU A 91 -5.14 -6.34 -23.02
N SER A 92 -5.84 -6.32 -24.16
CA SER A 92 -5.44 -5.51 -25.30
C SER A 92 -6.25 -4.22 -25.45
N ILE A 93 -7.42 -4.12 -24.83
CA ILE A 93 -8.31 -2.96 -24.95
C ILE A 93 -8.51 -2.31 -23.58
N ILE A 94 -9.07 -3.03 -22.62
CA ILE A 94 -9.49 -2.45 -21.34
C ILE A 94 -8.29 -2.01 -20.50
N LEU A 95 -7.32 -2.88 -20.25
CA LEU A 95 -6.17 -2.55 -19.42
C LEU A 95 -5.32 -1.39 -19.97
N PRO A 96 -5.00 -1.35 -21.28
CA PRO A 96 -4.28 -0.20 -21.83
C PRO A 96 -5.09 1.11 -21.79
N SER A 97 -6.41 1.07 -21.98
CA SER A 97 -7.25 2.27 -21.90
C SER A 97 -7.33 2.83 -20.46
N MET A 98 -7.07 2.00 -19.46
CA MET A 98 -7.02 2.39 -18.04
C MET A 98 -5.64 2.82 -17.55
N ALA A 99 -4.65 3.00 -18.43
CA ALA A 99 -3.27 3.33 -18.04
C ALA A 99 -3.18 4.53 -17.09
N ALA A 100 -3.97 5.58 -17.30
CA ALA A 100 -4.04 6.74 -16.42
C ALA A 100 -4.54 6.40 -15.00
N VAL A 101 -5.46 5.45 -14.87
CA VAL A 101 -5.99 4.98 -13.58
C VAL A 101 -4.91 4.20 -12.82
N PHE A 102 -4.17 3.30 -13.52
CA PHE A 102 -3.04 2.59 -12.94
C PHE A 102 -1.97 3.55 -12.43
N LEU A 103 -1.62 4.55 -13.22
CA LEU A 103 -0.62 5.54 -12.87
C LEU A 103 -1.06 6.38 -11.66
N SER A 104 -2.32 6.82 -11.64
CA SER A 104 -2.90 7.55 -10.50
C SER A 104 -2.89 6.70 -9.22
N ALA A 105 -3.29 5.42 -9.32
CA ALA A 105 -3.23 4.49 -8.20
C ALA A 105 -1.80 4.33 -7.67
N PHE A 106 -0.83 4.13 -8.57
CA PHE A 106 0.58 3.97 -8.21
C PHE A 106 1.11 5.19 -7.44
N ILE A 107 0.80 6.42 -7.90
CA ILE A 107 1.26 7.65 -7.26
C ILE A 107 0.66 7.79 -5.87
N VAL A 108 -0.66 7.60 -5.74
CA VAL A 108 -1.34 7.70 -4.44
C VAL A 108 -0.80 6.67 -3.46
N LEU A 109 -0.64 5.41 -3.90
CA LEU A 109 -0.11 4.35 -3.05
C LEU A 109 1.35 4.58 -2.66
N SER A 110 2.18 5.08 -3.58
CA SER A 110 3.58 5.42 -3.29
C SER A 110 3.67 6.53 -2.25
N HIS A 111 2.85 7.56 -2.38
CA HIS A 111 2.79 8.64 -1.39
C HIS A 111 2.33 8.14 -0.01
N LEU A 112 1.29 7.30 0.02
CA LEU A 112 0.81 6.69 1.27
C LEU A 112 1.86 5.79 1.92
N ALA A 113 2.61 5.03 1.13
CA ALA A 113 3.67 4.15 1.63
C ALA A 113 4.82 4.94 2.26
N ILE A 114 5.30 6.01 1.61
CA ILE A 114 6.39 6.86 2.11
C ILE A 114 5.99 7.54 3.44
N LYS A 115 4.72 7.95 3.56
CA LYS A 115 4.16 8.60 4.77
C LYS A 115 3.62 7.61 5.80
N SER A 116 3.83 6.31 5.64
CA SER A 116 3.28 5.33 6.57
C SER A 116 3.92 5.45 7.94
N PHE A 117 3.25 6.17 8.84
CA PHE A 117 3.65 6.38 10.23
C PHE A 117 2.66 5.71 11.18
N ASP A 118 1.40 6.12 11.13
CA ASP A 118 0.36 5.70 12.07
C ASP A 118 0.16 4.19 12.10
N LEU A 119 0.18 3.54 10.93
CA LEU A 119 0.02 2.09 10.79
C LEU A 119 1.19 1.36 11.46
N VAL A 120 2.43 1.79 11.18
CA VAL A 120 3.63 1.16 11.73
C VAL A 120 3.68 1.32 13.24
N ILE A 121 3.43 2.53 13.75
CA ILE A 121 3.44 2.78 15.20
C ILE A 121 2.37 1.95 15.90
N ALA A 122 1.15 1.87 15.36
CA ALA A 122 0.06 1.12 15.98
C ALA A 122 0.30 -0.40 15.92
N LEU A 123 0.88 -0.92 14.83
CA LEU A 123 1.06 -2.35 14.61
C LEU A 123 2.30 -2.90 15.32
N THR A 124 3.46 -2.29 15.11
CA THR A 124 4.76 -2.82 15.54
C THR A 124 5.58 -1.86 16.42
N GLY A 125 5.24 -0.56 16.38
CA GLY A 125 6.06 0.47 17.06
C GLY A 125 7.44 0.68 16.43
N GLY A 126 7.66 0.23 15.15
CA GLY A 126 8.96 0.25 14.48
C GLY A 126 9.79 -1.03 14.69
N GLY A 127 9.36 -1.91 15.62
CA GLY A 127 10.06 -3.14 16.03
C GLY A 127 9.67 -4.41 15.28
N PRO A 128 10.27 -5.56 15.66
CA PRO A 128 11.32 -5.73 16.68
C PRO A 128 12.66 -5.07 16.30
N GLY A 129 13.34 -4.47 17.27
CA GLY A 129 14.52 -3.64 17.00
C GLY A 129 14.17 -2.44 16.12
N TYR A 130 14.63 -2.44 14.87
CA TYR A 130 14.32 -1.45 13.81
C TYR A 130 13.76 -2.11 12.54
N ALA A 131 13.26 -3.33 12.65
CA ALA A 131 12.90 -4.16 11.47
C ALA A 131 11.74 -3.60 10.65
N THR A 132 10.87 -2.79 11.26
CA THR A 132 9.75 -2.12 10.59
C THR A 132 9.88 -0.59 10.62
N ASP A 133 11.10 -0.08 10.90
CA ASP A 133 11.32 1.35 10.89
C ASP A 133 11.31 1.88 9.46
N LEU A 134 10.40 2.80 9.18
CA LEU A 134 10.24 3.45 7.88
C LEU A 134 10.73 4.89 7.97
N PRO A 135 10.98 5.58 6.84
CA PRO A 135 11.48 6.95 6.87
C PRO A 135 10.68 7.90 7.76
N ALA A 136 9.35 7.74 7.80
CA ALA A 136 8.48 8.58 8.63
C ALA A 136 8.62 8.27 10.14
N THR A 137 8.74 6.99 10.52
CA THR A 137 8.96 6.59 11.92
C THR A 137 10.37 6.95 12.38
N TYR A 138 11.37 6.79 11.53
CA TYR A 138 12.73 7.22 11.78
C TYR A 138 12.82 8.74 12.02
N MET A 139 12.23 9.53 11.12
CA MET A 139 12.15 10.99 11.27
C MET A 139 11.55 11.38 12.63
N TYR A 140 10.43 10.77 12.99
CA TYR A 140 9.76 11.03 14.27
C TYR A 140 10.63 10.67 15.47
N THR A 141 11.25 9.50 15.45
CA THR A 141 12.13 9.03 16.52
C THR A 141 13.34 9.95 16.70
N MET A 142 13.96 10.40 15.60
CA MET A 142 15.09 11.34 15.67
C MET A 142 14.66 12.70 16.22
N ALA A 143 13.53 13.24 15.76
CA ALA A 143 13.05 14.56 16.19
C ALA A 143 12.62 14.58 17.66
N PHE A 144 11.79 13.61 18.07
CA PHE A 144 11.06 13.70 19.35
C PHE A 144 11.61 12.79 20.45
N SER A 145 12.25 11.67 20.10
CA SER A 145 12.80 10.75 21.10
C SER A 145 14.29 10.98 21.35
N ARG A 146 15.05 11.33 20.31
CA ARG A 146 16.52 11.53 20.42
C ARG A 146 16.94 13.01 20.42
N GLY A 147 16.06 13.93 20.00
CA GLY A 147 16.36 15.35 19.92
C GLY A 147 17.35 15.71 18.78
N ASP A 148 17.61 14.78 17.86
CA ASP A 148 18.49 15.01 16.71
C ASP A 148 17.69 15.59 15.53
N ILE A 149 17.47 16.89 15.59
CA ILE A 149 16.71 17.65 14.58
C ILE A 149 17.42 17.60 13.23
N GLY A 150 18.76 17.51 13.19
CA GLY A 150 19.52 17.45 11.95
C GLY A 150 19.22 16.18 11.15
N GLN A 151 19.25 15.03 11.80
CA GLN A 151 18.91 13.75 11.17
C GLN A 151 17.42 13.67 10.80
N ALA A 152 16.53 14.17 11.67
CA ALA A 152 15.10 14.24 11.37
C ALA A 152 14.81 15.10 10.12
N ALA A 153 15.42 16.29 10.04
CA ALA A 153 15.29 17.16 8.87
C ALA A 153 15.84 16.52 7.59
N SER A 154 16.98 15.82 7.67
CA SER A 154 17.56 15.10 6.55
C SER A 154 16.63 14.02 6.04
N SER A 155 16.03 13.23 6.94
CA SER A 155 15.03 12.21 6.57
C SER A 155 13.81 12.83 5.89
N ALA A 156 13.29 13.94 6.42
CA ALA A 156 12.16 14.67 5.83
C ALA A 156 12.48 15.18 4.41
N MET A 157 13.69 15.71 4.20
CA MET A 157 14.15 16.19 2.88
C MET A 157 14.27 15.03 1.88
N ILE A 158 14.79 13.87 2.31
CA ILE A 158 14.87 12.69 1.45
C ILE A 158 13.47 12.21 1.07
N MET A 159 12.53 12.11 2.03
CA MET A 159 11.15 11.73 1.74
C MET A 159 10.51 12.71 0.73
N MET A 160 10.71 14.00 0.91
CA MET A 160 10.21 15.02 -0.01
C MET A 160 10.82 14.87 -1.41
N ALA A 161 12.13 14.65 -1.50
CA ALA A 161 12.82 14.43 -2.78
C ALA A 161 12.29 13.19 -3.52
N VAL A 162 12.04 12.09 -2.80
CA VAL A 162 11.46 10.86 -3.38
C VAL A 162 10.04 11.11 -3.88
N VAL A 163 9.21 11.81 -3.11
CA VAL A 163 7.85 12.19 -3.54
C VAL A 163 7.90 13.04 -4.81
N PHE A 164 8.76 14.06 -4.86
CA PHE A 164 8.93 14.87 -6.07
C PHE A 164 9.44 14.07 -7.26
N ALA A 165 10.37 13.14 -7.05
CA ALA A 165 10.86 12.27 -8.11
C ALA A 165 9.77 11.38 -8.74
N ILE A 166 8.71 11.08 -7.99
CA ILE A 166 7.56 10.32 -8.49
C ILE A 166 6.52 11.25 -9.14
N VAL A 167 6.19 12.37 -8.47
CA VAL A 167 5.09 13.25 -8.87
C VAL A 167 5.43 14.13 -10.08
N VAL A 168 6.67 14.65 -10.15
CA VAL A 168 7.06 15.58 -11.22
C VAL A 168 7.02 14.93 -12.62
N PRO A 169 7.59 13.74 -12.85
CA PRO A 169 7.49 13.07 -14.16
C PRO A 169 6.04 12.78 -14.56
N TYR A 170 5.21 12.44 -13.58
CA TYR A 170 3.78 12.21 -13.83
C TYR A 170 3.08 13.48 -14.31
N LEU A 171 3.20 14.56 -13.57
CA LEU A 171 2.60 15.84 -13.97
C LEU A 171 3.07 16.28 -15.36
N TYR A 172 4.36 16.09 -15.63
CA TYR A 172 4.92 16.42 -16.95
C TYR A 172 4.31 15.55 -18.06
N SER A 173 4.14 14.26 -17.84
CA SER A 173 3.54 13.36 -18.82
C SER A 173 2.06 13.70 -19.08
N GLU A 174 1.30 14.03 -18.04
CA GLU A 174 -0.13 14.35 -18.16
C GLU A 174 -0.37 15.70 -18.85
N LEU A 175 0.45 16.71 -18.51
CA LEU A 175 0.39 18.01 -19.18
C LEU A 175 0.75 17.93 -20.67
N ARG A 176 1.68 17.05 -21.03
CA ARG A 176 2.07 16.84 -22.43
C ARG A 176 0.96 16.19 -23.25
N VAL A 177 0.23 15.22 -22.68
CA VAL A 177 -0.90 14.55 -23.34
C VAL A 177 -2.06 15.53 -23.56
N LYS A 178 -2.25 16.51 -22.68
CA LYS A 178 -3.35 17.46 -22.74
C LYS A 178 -3.12 18.62 -23.74
N ASN A 179 -1.86 18.86 -24.10
CA ASN A 179 -1.44 19.98 -24.99
C ASN A 179 -1.07 19.52 -26.40
N GLY A 180 -1.14 18.24 -26.73
CA GLY A 180 -0.94 17.65 -28.06
C GLY A 180 -2.24 17.03 -28.61
#